data_a32fceaa1577d29b8ab2ba7b1e1ba74c
#
_entry.id   a32fceaa1577d29b8ab2ba7b1e1ba74c
#
_cell.length_a   1.000
_cell.length_b   1.000
_cell.length_c   1.000
_cell.angle_alpha   90.00
_cell.angle_beta   90.00
_cell.angle_gamma   90.00
#
_symmetry.space_group_name_H-M   'P 1'
#
loop_
_entity.id
_entity.type
_entity.pdbx_description
1 polymer ?
#
loop_
_entity_poly.entity_id
_entity_poly.type
_entity_poly.pdbx_seq_one_letter_code
_entity_poly.pdbx_strand_id
1 'polypeptide(L)'
;MKKIFTVLVLLSATLIVSAQEVPASFPRKYLIEHFTGDQCGYCPYGMYSIMEYTEFLTTTPCIWVSHHYGYNQDEYTIPESSKIGKMLGVQGAPNMVLNRTQQQAGMAFH
;
A
#
# COMPACT_ATOMS: atom_id res chain seq x y z
N MET A 1 37.73 -28.92 35.82
CA MET A 1 37.79 -27.45 35.57
C MET A 1 38.08 -27.12 34.13
N LYS A 2 39.11 -27.69 33.47
CA LYS A 2 39.40 -27.37 32.05
C LYS A 2 38.23 -27.63 31.07
N LYS A 3 37.45 -28.70 31.25
CA LYS A 3 36.28 -29.04 30.40
C LYS A 3 35.11 -28.11 30.57
N ILE A 4 34.87 -27.58 31.76
CA ILE A 4 33.79 -26.62 32.04
C ILE A 4 34.13 -25.25 31.41
N PHE A 5 35.39 -24.86 31.47
CA PHE A 5 35.84 -23.62 30.84
C PHE A 5 35.71 -23.62 29.31
N THR A 6 36.02 -24.77 28.68
CA THR A 6 35.88 -24.96 27.24
C THR A 6 34.40 -24.90 26.80
N VAL A 7 33.48 -25.49 27.57
CA VAL A 7 32.03 -25.45 27.30
C VAL A 7 31.49 -24.03 27.48
N LEU A 8 31.98 -23.29 28.49
CA LEU A 8 31.55 -21.87 28.70
C LEU A 8 32.00 -20.95 27.55
N VAL A 9 33.22 -21.16 27.06
CA VAL A 9 33.76 -20.39 25.92
C VAL A 9 33.04 -20.71 24.62
N LEU A 10 32.67 -21.97 24.38
CA LEU A 10 31.87 -22.36 23.22
C LEU A 10 30.44 -21.85 23.30
N LEU A 11 29.83 -21.75 24.46
CA LEU A 11 28.49 -21.21 24.65
C LEU A 11 28.43 -19.69 24.45
N SER A 12 29.52 -18.97 24.80
CA SER A 12 29.60 -17.51 24.57
C SER A 12 29.80 -17.13 23.10
N ALA A 13 30.39 -18.02 22.29
CA ALA A 13 30.62 -17.78 20.86
C ALA A 13 29.34 -17.85 20.00
N THR A 14 28.26 -18.48 20.51
CA THR A 14 27.00 -18.62 19.77
C THR A 14 26.04 -17.44 19.94
N LEU A 15 26.38 -16.45 20.77
CA LEU A 15 25.53 -15.28 21.03
C LEU A 15 25.89 -14.05 20.15
N ILE A 16 26.70 -14.22 19.11
CA ILE A 16 26.82 -13.19 18.08
C ILE A 16 25.56 -13.31 17.19
N VAL A 17 24.44 -12.87 17.72
CA VAL A 17 23.28 -12.51 16.90
C VAL A 17 23.74 -11.35 16.04
N SER A 18 23.90 -11.58 14.74
CA SER A 18 24.08 -10.49 13.78
C SER A 18 22.84 -9.63 13.87
N ALA A 19 22.92 -8.57 14.64
CA ALA A 19 21.95 -7.49 14.58
C ALA A 19 22.02 -6.96 13.15
N GLN A 20 21.01 -7.31 12.35
CA GLN A 20 20.90 -6.77 11.00
C GLN A 20 20.74 -5.27 11.14
N GLU A 21 21.72 -4.51 10.66
CA GLU A 21 21.65 -3.05 10.72
C GLU A 21 20.40 -2.59 9.98
N VAL A 22 19.45 -2.05 10.72
CA VAL A 22 18.26 -1.43 10.14
C VAL A 22 18.74 -0.14 9.45
N PRO A 23 18.46 0.03 8.16
CA PRO A 23 18.85 1.26 7.48
C PRO A 23 18.35 2.50 8.23
N ALA A 24 19.20 3.52 8.36
CA ALA A 24 18.86 4.77 9.05
C ALA A 24 17.69 5.53 8.39
N SER A 25 17.39 5.22 7.13
CA SER A 25 16.26 5.78 6.39
C SER A 25 15.76 4.79 5.34
N PHE A 26 14.44 4.80 5.11
CA PHE A 26 13.81 4.07 4.01
C PHE A 26 13.31 5.06 2.97
N PRO A 27 13.43 4.75 1.67
CA PRO A 27 12.83 5.60 0.64
C PRO A 27 11.32 5.65 0.85
N ARG A 28 10.77 6.87 0.90
CA ARG A 28 9.33 7.08 1.01
C ARG A 28 8.67 6.69 -0.32
N LYS A 29 7.54 5.97 -0.24
CA LYS A 29 6.69 5.67 -1.39
C LYS A 29 5.32 6.28 -1.16
N TYR A 30 4.67 6.72 -2.24
CA TYR A 30 3.27 7.11 -2.19
C TYR A 30 2.38 5.86 -2.26
N LEU A 31 1.36 5.80 -1.42
CA LEU A 31 0.30 4.80 -1.51
C LEU A 31 -0.88 5.45 -2.22
N ILE A 32 -1.27 4.86 -3.35
CA ILE A 32 -2.46 5.23 -4.10
C ILE A 32 -3.48 4.11 -3.93
N GLU A 33 -4.60 4.43 -3.30
CA GLU A 33 -5.74 3.52 -3.19
C GLU A 33 -6.80 4.00 -4.18
N HIS A 34 -7.02 3.21 -5.23
CA HIS A 34 -7.97 3.45 -6.29
C HIS A 34 -9.25 2.62 -6.03
N PHE A 35 -10.40 3.27 -6.09
CA PHE A 35 -11.70 2.61 -5.92
C PHE A 35 -12.39 2.51 -7.27
N THR A 36 -12.79 1.28 -7.63
CA THR A 36 -13.24 0.91 -8.96
C THR A 36 -14.32 -0.17 -8.90
N GLY A 37 -14.82 -0.60 -10.06
CA GLY A 37 -15.71 -1.74 -10.24
C GLY A 37 -15.64 -2.23 -11.69
N ASP A 38 -15.95 -3.50 -11.93
CA ASP A 38 -15.86 -4.14 -13.25
C ASP A 38 -16.81 -3.53 -14.28
N GLN A 39 -18.03 -3.13 -13.85
CA GLN A 39 -19.05 -2.54 -14.70
C GLN A 39 -19.13 -1.01 -14.62
N CYS A 40 -18.12 -0.40 -14.02
CA CYS A 40 -18.03 1.04 -13.86
C CYS A 40 -17.56 1.72 -15.14
N GLY A 41 -18.45 2.30 -15.90
CA GLY A 41 -18.15 2.90 -17.22
C GLY A 41 -17.14 4.05 -17.18
N TYR A 42 -17.03 4.77 -16.07
CA TYR A 42 -16.08 5.87 -15.90
C TYR A 42 -14.75 5.44 -15.26
N CYS A 43 -14.65 4.23 -14.71
CA CYS A 43 -13.46 3.78 -14.02
C CYS A 43 -12.21 3.65 -14.91
N PRO A 44 -12.31 3.30 -16.21
CA PRO A 44 -11.14 3.35 -17.11
C PRO A 44 -10.53 4.76 -17.21
N TYR A 45 -11.35 5.80 -17.25
CA TYR A 45 -10.85 7.18 -17.26
C TYR A 45 -10.17 7.53 -15.93
N GLY A 46 -10.73 7.08 -14.79
CA GLY A 46 -10.11 7.22 -13.49
C GLY A 46 -8.74 6.57 -13.42
N MET A 47 -8.62 5.39 -13.95
CA MET A 47 -7.36 4.67 -14.04
C MET A 47 -6.33 5.41 -14.90
N TYR A 48 -6.75 5.93 -16.06
CA TYR A 48 -5.88 6.71 -16.95
C TYR A 48 -5.34 7.95 -16.24
N SER A 49 -6.18 8.70 -15.54
CA SER A 49 -5.72 9.89 -14.78
C SER A 49 -4.77 9.55 -13.65
N ILE A 50 -4.91 8.39 -12.99
CA ILE A 50 -3.92 7.93 -12.00
C ILE A 50 -2.60 7.61 -12.68
N MET A 51 -2.61 7.01 -13.87
CA MET A 51 -1.40 6.72 -14.64
C MET A 51 -0.67 8.02 -15.00
N GLU A 52 -1.37 9.02 -15.54
CA GLU A 52 -0.79 10.34 -15.83
C GLU A 52 -0.22 11.00 -14.57
N TYR A 53 -0.95 10.92 -13.46
CA TYR A 53 -0.48 11.47 -12.18
C TYR A 53 0.78 10.76 -11.68
N THR A 54 0.87 9.44 -11.82
CA THR A 54 2.05 8.66 -11.41
C THR A 54 3.24 8.90 -12.32
N GLU A 55 3.03 9.14 -13.62
CA GLU A 55 4.10 9.56 -14.54
C GLU A 55 4.66 10.92 -14.15
N PHE A 56 3.82 11.86 -13.71
CA PHE A 56 4.26 13.16 -13.18
C PHE A 56 5.11 13.00 -11.90
N LEU A 57 4.86 11.98 -11.09
CA LEU A 57 5.61 11.68 -9.86
C LEU A 57 6.91 10.88 -10.13
N THR A 58 7.54 11.06 -11.28
CA THR A 58 8.67 10.24 -11.79
C THR A 58 9.84 10.06 -10.83
N THR A 59 9.97 10.90 -9.82
CA THR A 59 11.07 10.85 -8.84
C THR A 59 10.74 10.04 -7.59
N THR A 60 9.48 9.71 -7.36
CA THR A 60 9.06 8.99 -6.14
C THR A 60 8.22 7.78 -6.51
N PRO A 61 8.67 6.57 -6.19
CA PRO A 61 7.94 5.36 -6.52
C PRO A 61 6.59 5.30 -5.81
N CYS A 62 5.56 4.88 -6.55
CA CYS A 62 4.21 4.69 -6.04
C CYS A 62 3.89 3.22 -5.81
N ILE A 63 3.07 2.94 -4.82
CA ILE A 63 2.38 1.66 -4.64
C ILE A 63 0.92 1.93 -4.98
N TRP A 64 0.41 1.24 -5.98
CA TRP A 64 -0.98 1.37 -6.41
C TRP A 64 -1.76 0.11 -6.01
N VAL A 65 -2.85 0.32 -5.29
CA VAL A 65 -3.79 -0.74 -4.87
C VAL A 65 -5.17 -0.38 -5.39
N SER A 66 -5.81 -1.31 -6.08
CA SER A 66 -7.20 -1.15 -6.54
C SER A 66 -8.16 -1.90 -5.62
N HIS A 67 -9.21 -1.21 -5.20
CA HIS A 67 -10.30 -1.73 -4.38
C HIS A 67 -11.58 -1.74 -5.20
N HIS A 68 -12.22 -2.89 -5.32
CA HIS A 68 -13.57 -2.99 -5.89
C HIS A 68 -14.58 -2.57 -4.84
N TYR A 69 -14.91 -1.26 -4.84
CA TYR A 69 -15.84 -0.62 -3.92
C TYR A 69 -16.28 0.75 -4.44
N GLY A 70 -17.50 1.17 -4.07
CA GLY A 70 -18.03 2.49 -4.42
C GLY A 70 -18.89 2.48 -5.70
N TYR A 71 -19.05 1.31 -6.30
CA TYR A 71 -19.95 1.04 -7.39
C TYR A 71 -20.76 -0.25 -7.09
N ASN A 72 -21.16 -1.02 -8.08
CA ASN A 72 -21.79 -2.31 -7.86
C ASN A 72 -20.80 -3.30 -7.22
N GLN A 73 -21.36 -4.26 -6.48
CA GLN A 73 -20.58 -5.41 -6.02
C GLN A 73 -20.30 -6.34 -7.21
N ASP A 74 -19.06 -6.74 -7.37
CA ASP A 74 -18.60 -7.62 -8.43
C ASP A 74 -17.78 -8.80 -7.85
N GLU A 75 -17.33 -9.70 -8.69
CA GLU A 75 -16.58 -10.91 -8.28
C GLU A 75 -15.23 -10.61 -7.61
N TYR A 76 -14.70 -9.40 -7.78
CA TYR A 76 -13.43 -8.94 -7.19
C TYR A 76 -13.64 -8.16 -5.88
N THR A 77 -14.90 -7.94 -5.51
CA THR A 77 -15.23 -7.24 -4.26
C THR A 77 -14.95 -8.14 -3.06
N ILE A 78 -14.07 -7.69 -2.17
CA ILE A 78 -13.77 -8.37 -0.92
C ILE A 78 -14.21 -7.53 0.29
N PRO A 79 -14.52 -8.15 1.44
CA PRO A 79 -14.99 -7.43 2.62
C PRO A 79 -14.01 -6.36 3.11
N GLU A 80 -12.70 -6.58 2.94
CA GLU A 80 -11.64 -5.66 3.33
C GLU A 80 -11.68 -4.37 2.50
N SER A 81 -11.92 -4.44 1.19
CA SER A 81 -12.08 -3.28 0.31
C SER A 81 -13.26 -2.41 0.75
N SER A 82 -14.37 -3.05 1.14
CA SER A 82 -15.55 -2.36 1.68
C SER A 82 -15.26 -1.66 3.01
N LYS A 83 -14.50 -2.31 3.90
CA LYS A 83 -14.09 -1.70 5.19
C LYS A 83 -13.19 -0.50 4.97
N ILE A 84 -12.19 -0.63 4.09
CA ILE A 84 -11.24 0.44 3.75
C ILE A 84 -11.99 1.61 3.11
N GLY A 85 -12.84 1.37 2.11
CA GLY A 85 -13.61 2.40 1.45
C GLY A 85 -14.50 3.19 2.41
N LYS A 86 -15.19 2.51 3.32
CA LYS A 86 -16.01 3.15 4.37
C LYS A 86 -15.15 3.96 5.34
N MET A 87 -14.04 3.42 5.79
CA MET A 87 -13.10 4.10 6.68
C MET A 87 -12.55 5.38 6.07
N LEU A 88 -12.28 5.36 4.76
CA LEU A 88 -11.76 6.51 4.02
C LEU A 88 -12.86 7.45 3.51
N GLY A 89 -14.13 7.17 3.80
CA GLY A 89 -15.26 8.01 3.40
C GLY A 89 -15.57 8.01 1.91
N VAL A 90 -15.14 6.98 1.18
CA VAL A 90 -15.38 6.87 -0.27
C VAL A 90 -16.87 6.68 -0.55
N GLN A 91 -17.46 7.55 -1.37
CA GLN A 91 -18.89 7.56 -1.67
C GLN A 91 -19.21 6.97 -3.05
N GLY A 92 -18.21 6.81 -3.91
CA GLY A 92 -18.41 6.33 -5.28
C GLY A 92 -17.12 5.94 -5.98
N ALA A 93 -17.25 5.34 -7.16
CA ALA A 93 -16.15 5.02 -8.05
C ALA A 93 -16.40 5.68 -9.43
N PRO A 94 -15.32 6.10 -10.16
CA PRO A 94 -13.92 6.05 -9.74
C PRO A 94 -13.58 7.05 -8.62
N ASN A 95 -12.70 6.66 -7.73
CA ASN A 95 -12.18 7.53 -6.67
C ASN A 95 -10.72 7.17 -6.36
N MET A 96 -9.97 8.10 -5.80
CA MET A 96 -8.58 7.88 -5.41
C MET A 96 -8.31 8.50 -4.04
N VAL A 97 -7.56 7.81 -3.22
CA VAL A 97 -7.06 8.30 -1.94
C VAL A 97 -5.55 8.19 -1.91
N LEU A 98 -4.88 9.30 -1.61
CA LEU A 98 -3.43 9.38 -1.52
C LEU A 98 -2.98 9.27 -0.07
N ASN A 99 -2.10 8.30 0.24
CA ASN A 99 -1.50 8.09 1.56
C ASN A 99 -2.54 8.04 2.71
N ARG A 100 -3.79 7.68 2.41
CA ARG A 100 -4.92 7.68 3.36
C ARG A 100 -5.22 9.03 4.03
N THR A 101 -4.66 10.14 3.49
CA THR A 101 -4.76 11.47 4.11
C THR A 101 -5.65 12.43 3.34
N GLN A 102 -5.83 12.23 2.04
CA GLN A 102 -6.66 13.08 1.19
C GLN A 102 -7.52 12.22 0.28
N GLN A 103 -8.82 12.37 0.45
CA GLN A 103 -9.78 11.91 -0.53
C GLN A 103 -9.79 12.92 -1.69
N GLN A 104 -9.35 12.49 -2.85
CA GLN A 104 -9.61 13.20 -4.09
C GLN A 104 -11.05 12.84 -4.48
N ALA A 105 -12.01 13.58 -3.95
CA ALA A 105 -13.40 13.39 -4.27
C ALA A 105 -13.61 13.56 -5.78
N GLY A 106 -14.20 12.53 -6.39
CA GLY A 106 -14.63 12.50 -7.77
C GLY A 106 -13.63 13.13 -8.73
N MET A 107 -12.79 12.34 -9.36
CA MET A 107 -12.06 12.86 -10.51
C MET A 107 -13.10 13.26 -11.54
N ALA A 108 -13.54 14.54 -11.49
CA ALA A 108 -14.32 15.14 -12.53
C ALA A 108 -13.38 15.27 -13.74
N PHE A 109 -13.49 14.31 -14.63
CA PHE A 109 -12.83 14.38 -15.91
C PHE A 109 -13.59 15.38 -16.76
N HIS A 110 -12.98 16.51 -17.01
CA HIS A 110 -13.38 17.43 -18.04
C HIS A 110 -12.54 17.19 -19.28
#